data_c73fbaa5b0183b3b42aef7850287e39d
#
_entry.id   c73fbaa5b0183b3b42aef7850287e39d
#
_cell.length_a   1.000
_cell.length_b   1.000
_cell.length_c   1.000
_cell.angle_alpha   90.00
_cell.angle_beta   90.00
_cell.angle_gamma   90.00
#
_symmetry.space_group_name_H-M   'P 1'
#
loop_
_entity.id
_entity.type
_entity.pdbx_description
1 polymer ?
#
loop_
_entity_poly.entity_id
_entity_poly.type
_entity_poly.pdbx_seq_one_letter_code
_entity_poly.pdbx_strand_id
1 'polypeptide(L)'
;MVASDAPDSLKYYCTVHGNSMGNTISVGGPVSIYDHEVGLNVDSGAVFAESGPFSIGNGDQTAHVTKLIPDEETQGDVNVTFKTRFYPNGDESSHGPYTPNNPTSVRFAGRQMRMRVEGAKLAPWRVGNMRVDIKPAGRR
;
A
#
# COMPACT_ATOMS: atom_id res chain seq x y z
N MET A 1 -15.75 21.85 -4.19
CA MET A 1 -17.04 21.29 -4.65
C MET A 1 -17.38 21.90 -5.99
N VAL A 2 -17.58 21.09 -7.01
CA VAL A 2 -18.12 21.57 -8.29
C VAL A 2 -19.61 21.86 -8.06
N ALA A 3 -20.09 22.99 -8.57
CA ALA A 3 -21.49 23.35 -8.44
C ALA A 3 -22.40 22.24 -9.00
N SER A 4 -23.56 22.05 -8.40
CA SER A 4 -24.52 21.00 -8.83
C SER A 4 -25.09 21.24 -10.24
N ASP A 5 -24.84 22.39 -10.81
CA ASP A 5 -25.22 22.82 -12.15
C ASP A 5 -24.06 22.77 -13.16
N ALA A 6 -22.95 22.15 -12.80
CA ALA A 6 -21.83 21.95 -13.72
C ALA A 6 -22.27 21.11 -14.94
N PRO A 7 -21.88 21.48 -16.16
CA PRO A 7 -22.29 20.73 -17.36
C PRO A 7 -21.68 19.34 -17.34
N ASP A 8 -22.41 18.35 -17.89
CA ASP A 8 -21.98 16.95 -17.99
C ASP A 8 -20.70 16.77 -18.83
N SER A 9 -20.33 17.76 -19.61
CA SER A 9 -19.10 17.73 -20.39
C SER A 9 -18.46 19.12 -20.49
N LEU A 10 -17.15 19.16 -20.37
CA LEU A 10 -16.32 20.34 -20.61
C LEU A 10 -15.49 20.12 -21.87
N LYS A 11 -15.31 21.16 -22.65
CA LYS A 11 -14.42 21.14 -23.82
C LYS A 11 -13.24 22.08 -23.56
N TYR A 12 -12.07 21.61 -23.86
CA TYR A 12 -10.89 22.47 -23.92
C TYR A 12 -10.33 22.49 -25.34
N TYR A 13 -9.72 23.57 -25.72
CA TYR A 13 -9.09 23.73 -27.02
C TYR A 13 -7.86 24.62 -26.91
N CYS A 14 -6.98 24.46 -27.86
CA CYS A 14 -5.81 25.33 -27.95
C CYS A 14 -6.20 26.70 -28.52
N THR A 15 -5.83 27.77 -27.85
CA THR A 15 -6.11 29.12 -28.31
C THR A 15 -5.42 29.49 -29.64
N VAL A 16 -4.34 28.78 -29.99
CA VAL A 16 -3.59 28.99 -31.24
C VAL A 16 -4.12 28.12 -32.39
N HIS A 17 -4.51 26.89 -32.11
CA HIS A 17 -4.91 25.88 -33.13
C HIS A 17 -6.42 25.59 -33.14
N GLY A 18 -7.18 26.29 -32.31
CA GLY A 18 -8.63 26.13 -32.25
C GLY A 18 -9.09 24.72 -31.87
N ASN A 19 -10.25 24.32 -32.37
CA ASN A 19 -10.87 23.03 -32.02
C ASN A 19 -10.13 21.79 -32.56
N SER A 20 -9.18 21.96 -33.48
CA SER A 20 -8.41 20.86 -34.02
C SER A 20 -7.43 20.21 -33.01
N MET A 21 -7.11 20.93 -31.93
CA MET A 21 -6.26 20.46 -30.82
C MET A 21 -6.99 20.56 -29.49
N GLY A 22 -8.21 20.12 -29.45
CA GLY A 22 -9.03 20.08 -28.25
C GLY A 22 -9.63 18.68 -28.03
N ASN A 23 -10.18 18.48 -26.85
CA ASN A 23 -10.90 17.26 -26.54
C ASN A 23 -12.07 17.54 -25.59
N THR A 24 -12.88 16.53 -25.33
CA THR A 24 -14.00 16.60 -24.41
C THR A 24 -13.63 15.90 -23.11
N ILE A 25 -13.87 16.55 -21.99
CA ILE A 25 -13.79 15.94 -20.66
C ILE A 25 -15.22 15.62 -20.26
N SER A 26 -15.54 14.34 -20.14
CA SER A 26 -16.85 13.91 -19.61
C SER A 26 -16.83 14.06 -18.09
N VAL A 27 -17.76 14.83 -17.57
CA VAL A 27 -17.96 15.01 -16.14
C VAL A 27 -19.02 14.02 -15.70
N GLY A 28 -18.60 12.83 -15.30
CA GLY A 28 -19.48 11.78 -14.80
C GLY A 28 -19.38 11.65 -13.28
N GLY A 29 -20.38 12.14 -12.56
CA GLY A 29 -20.41 12.06 -11.09
C GLY A 29 -19.80 13.27 -10.39
N PRO A 30 -19.75 13.26 -9.05
CA PRO A 30 -19.17 14.37 -8.27
C PRO A 30 -17.68 14.49 -8.56
N VAL A 31 -17.28 15.59 -9.21
CA VAL A 31 -15.88 15.93 -9.42
C VAL A 31 -15.36 16.62 -8.18
N SER A 32 -14.31 16.07 -7.57
CA SER A 32 -13.62 16.67 -6.45
C SER A 32 -12.31 17.29 -6.92
N ILE A 33 -12.08 18.54 -6.56
CA ILE A 33 -10.79 19.21 -6.76
C ILE A 33 -10.03 19.11 -5.44
N TYR A 34 -8.83 18.56 -5.50
CA TYR A 34 -7.96 18.40 -4.35
C TYR A 34 -6.78 19.34 -4.45
N ASP A 35 -6.46 20.00 -3.34
CA ASP A 35 -5.18 20.65 -3.20
C ASP A 35 -4.11 19.60 -2.92
N HIS A 36 -3.10 19.56 -3.76
CA HIS A 36 -1.99 18.62 -3.59
C HIS A 36 -1.19 18.98 -2.34
N GLU A 37 -0.90 17.99 -1.51
CA GLU A 37 -0.12 18.13 -0.26
C GLU A 37 -0.76 18.99 0.83
N VAL A 38 -2.05 19.30 0.72
CA VAL A 38 -2.77 20.05 1.75
C VAL A 38 -3.88 19.22 2.34
N GLY A 39 -3.77 18.87 3.62
CA GLY A 39 -4.77 18.14 4.38
C GLY A 39 -4.81 16.62 4.10
N LEU A 40 -5.84 15.97 4.63
CA LEU A 40 -6.08 14.53 4.52
C LEU A 40 -7.11 14.21 3.42
N ASN A 41 -6.92 14.75 2.25
CA ASN A 41 -7.77 14.43 1.11
C ASN A 41 -7.32 13.10 0.51
N VAL A 42 -7.80 12.02 1.07
CA VAL A 42 -7.55 10.68 0.55
C VAL A 42 -8.80 10.24 -0.21
N ASP A 43 -8.63 9.89 -1.46
CA ASP A 43 -9.66 9.21 -2.22
C ASP A 43 -10.05 7.89 -1.52
N SER A 44 -11.23 7.36 -1.75
CA SER A 44 -11.82 6.22 -1.04
C SER A 44 -11.01 4.90 -1.10
N GLY A 45 -9.84 4.91 -1.74
CA GLY A 45 -8.88 3.81 -1.75
C GLY A 45 -7.97 3.81 -0.52
N ALA A 46 -7.62 2.64 -0.01
CA ALA A 46 -6.64 2.51 1.05
C ALA A 46 -5.27 3.03 0.57
N VAL A 47 -4.68 3.94 1.34
CA VAL A 47 -3.30 4.35 1.13
C VAL A 47 -2.38 3.24 1.60
N PHE A 48 -1.56 2.70 0.73
CA PHE A 48 -0.67 1.60 1.06
C PHE A 48 0.70 1.74 0.40
N ALA A 49 1.68 1.05 0.99
CA ALA A 49 2.96 0.74 0.38
C ALA A 49 3.19 -0.78 0.42
N GLU A 50 3.66 -1.36 -0.66
CA GLU A 50 3.97 -2.79 -0.75
C GLU A 50 5.38 -2.97 -1.32
N SER A 51 6.20 -3.78 -0.66
CA SER A 51 7.54 -4.12 -1.12
C SER A 51 7.50 -5.13 -2.27
N GLY A 52 8.54 -5.16 -3.07
CA GLY A 52 8.83 -6.32 -3.92
C GLY A 52 9.13 -7.57 -3.05
N PRO A 53 9.12 -8.78 -3.64
CA PRO A 53 9.49 -9.99 -2.92
C PRO A 53 11.01 -9.98 -2.65
N PHE A 54 11.38 -10.26 -1.41
CA PHE A 54 12.78 -10.42 -0.99
C PHE A 54 12.98 -11.73 -0.24
N SER A 55 14.20 -12.28 -0.31
CA SER A 55 14.53 -13.53 0.32
C SER A 55 14.76 -13.35 1.82
N ILE A 56 14.12 -14.18 2.64
CA ILE A 56 14.27 -14.18 4.11
C ILE A 56 15.13 -15.35 4.60
N GLY A 57 15.39 -16.32 3.76
CA GLY A 57 16.31 -17.43 4.01
C GLY A 57 17.61 -17.26 3.23
N ASN A 58 18.60 -18.07 3.54
CA ASN A 58 19.87 -18.10 2.82
C ASN A 58 19.82 -19.18 1.73
N GLY A 59 19.79 -18.77 0.47
CA GLY A 59 19.69 -19.67 -0.68
C GLY A 59 18.37 -20.47 -0.66
N ASP A 60 18.46 -21.80 -0.59
CA ASP A 60 17.31 -22.70 -0.58
C ASP A 60 16.70 -22.92 0.83
N GLN A 61 17.23 -22.25 1.83
CA GLN A 61 16.66 -22.31 3.16
C GLN A 61 15.35 -21.57 3.27
N THR A 62 14.43 -22.17 3.98
CA THR A 62 13.22 -21.50 4.46
C THR A 62 13.48 -20.84 5.80
N ALA A 63 12.69 -19.85 6.15
CA ALA A 63 12.79 -19.18 7.43
C ALA A 63 11.42 -19.06 8.09
N HIS A 64 11.40 -19.13 9.41
CA HIS A 64 10.24 -18.78 10.22
C HIS A 64 10.35 -17.36 10.70
N VAL A 65 9.31 -16.57 10.50
CA VAL A 65 9.16 -15.24 11.07
C VAL A 65 8.27 -15.35 12.30
N THR A 66 8.76 -14.83 13.44
CA THR A 66 8.11 -14.99 14.74
C THR A 66 7.61 -13.68 15.33
N LYS A 67 8.24 -12.57 14.99
CA LYS A 67 7.89 -11.25 15.52
C LYS A 67 8.07 -10.17 14.45
N LEU A 68 7.20 -9.19 14.51
CA LEU A 68 7.34 -7.89 13.86
C LEU A 68 7.64 -6.86 14.95
N ILE A 69 8.70 -6.10 14.77
CA ILE A 69 9.17 -5.09 15.73
C ILE A 69 9.25 -3.75 14.98
N PRO A 70 8.24 -2.89 15.10
CA PRO A 70 8.31 -1.54 14.56
C PRO A 70 9.27 -0.68 15.38
N ASP A 71 10.02 0.20 14.75
CA ASP A 71 10.91 1.15 15.44
C ASP A 71 10.18 2.43 15.86
N GLU A 72 9.03 2.72 15.26
CA GLU A 72 8.20 3.87 15.62
C GLU A 72 7.34 3.54 16.86
N GLU A 73 7.23 4.49 17.77
CA GLU A 73 6.38 4.36 18.97
C GLU A 73 4.89 4.54 18.64
N THR A 74 4.60 5.45 17.70
CA THR A 74 3.24 5.76 17.27
C THR A 74 3.13 5.71 15.76
N GLN A 75 2.60 4.60 15.23
CA GLN A 75 2.37 4.44 13.79
C GLN A 75 1.04 4.99 13.30
N GLY A 76 0.11 5.25 14.23
CA GLY A 76 -1.29 5.49 13.89
C GLY A 76 -2.04 4.20 13.58
N ASP A 77 -3.20 4.33 12.95
CA ASP A 77 -4.02 3.19 12.55
C ASP A 77 -3.46 2.54 11.27
N VAL A 78 -2.53 1.62 11.43
CA VAL A 78 -1.84 0.94 10.34
C VAL A 78 -2.03 -0.56 10.44
N ASN A 79 -2.23 -1.22 9.32
CA ASN A 79 -2.22 -2.66 9.18
C ASN A 79 -1.01 -3.12 8.37
N VAL A 80 -0.43 -4.24 8.79
CA VAL A 80 0.68 -4.90 8.09
C VAL A 80 0.25 -6.28 7.66
N THR A 81 0.41 -6.57 6.38
CA THR A 81 0.14 -7.89 5.79
C THR A 81 1.42 -8.42 5.16
N PHE A 82 1.73 -9.66 5.45
CA PHE A 82 2.85 -10.36 4.82
C PHE A 82 2.32 -11.36 3.79
N LYS A 83 3.01 -11.45 2.67
CA LYS A 83 2.78 -12.48 1.65
C LYS A 83 4.05 -13.30 1.50
N THR A 84 3.95 -14.60 1.63
CA THR A 84 5.10 -15.51 1.55
C THR A 84 4.94 -16.50 0.42
N ARG A 85 6.07 -16.92 -0.15
CA ARG A 85 6.12 -18.01 -1.12
C ARG A 85 7.41 -18.81 -0.94
N PHE A 86 7.38 -20.05 -1.39
CA PHE A 86 8.54 -20.93 -1.34
C PHE A 86 9.35 -20.93 -2.64
N TYR A 87 8.70 -20.66 -3.76
CA TYR A 87 9.34 -20.58 -5.07
C TYR A 87 9.03 -19.23 -5.73
N PRO A 88 9.94 -18.67 -6.54
CA PRO A 88 9.74 -17.38 -7.19
C PRO A 88 8.48 -17.28 -8.06
N ASN A 89 8.05 -18.40 -8.63
CA ASN A 89 6.86 -18.54 -9.46
C ASN A 89 5.71 -19.30 -8.78
N GLY A 90 5.83 -19.57 -7.48
CA GLY A 90 4.80 -20.26 -6.71
C GLY A 90 3.72 -19.30 -6.19
N ASP A 91 2.62 -19.89 -5.76
CA ASP A 91 1.51 -19.17 -5.15
C ASP A 91 1.93 -18.47 -3.86
N GLU A 92 1.35 -17.30 -3.64
CA GLU A 92 1.58 -16.52 -2.42
C GLU A 92 0.55 -16.87 -1.35
N SER A 93 1.03 -17.08 -0.13
CA SER A 93 0.21 -17.22 1.06
C SER A 93 0.20 -15.90 1.83
N SER A 94 -0.99 -15.42 2.17
CA SER A 94 -1.18 -14.15 2.90
C SER A 94 -1.31 -14.39 4.40
N HIS A 95 -0.67 -13.54 5.21
CA HIS A 95 -0.65 -13.60 6.65
C HIS A 95 -0.95 -12.21 7.23
N GLY A 96 -1.93 -12.11 8.09
CA GLY A 96 -2.43 -10.85 8.65
C GLY A 96 -3.87 -10.57 8.23
N PRO A 97 -4.36 -9.32 8.34
CA PRO A 97 -3.59 -8.14 8.74
C PRO A 97 -3.18 -8.14 10.23
N TYR A 98 -2.03 -7.60 10.51
CA TYR A 98 -1.53 -7.39 11.87
C TYR A 98 -1.49 -5.88 12.19
N THR A 99 -1.95 -5.51 13.37
CA THR A 99 -1.72 -4.16 13.89
C THR A 99 -0.35 -4.12 14.55
N PRO A 100 0.58 -3.29 14.05
CA PRO A 100 1.93 -3.28 14.59
C PRO A 100 1.97 -2.70 16.01
N ASN A 101 2.30 -3.54 16.97
CA ASN A 101 2.66 -3.18 18.33
C ASN A 101 4.14 -3.55 18.56
N ASN A 102 4.74 -3.08 19.60
CA ASN A 102 6.15 -3.40 19.89
C ASN A 102 6.25 -4.39 21.08
N PRO A 103 6.55 -5.67 20.85
CA PRO A 103 6.55 -6.42 19.60
C PRO A 103 5.17 -7.02 19.22
N THR A 104 4.93 -7.21 17.92
CA THR A 104 3.77 -7.97 17.43
C THR A 104 4.17 -9.41 17.15
N SER A 105 3.45 -10.37 17.73
CA SER A 105 3.66 -11.79 17.46
C SER A 105 3.08 -12.16 16.10
N VAL A 106 3.91 -12.70 15.24
CA VAL A 106 3.53 -13.25 13.93
C VAL A 106 4.07 -14.67 13.80
N ARG A 107 3.42 -15.50 12.98
CA ARG A 107 3.87 -16.90 12.77
C ARG A 107 3.62 -17.32 11.35
N PHE A 108 4.65 -17.27 10.56
CA PHE A 108 4.61 -17.79 9.20
C PHE A 108 6.00 -18.25 8.76
N ALA A 109 6.02 -19.03 7.68
CA ALA A 109 7.27 -19.51 7.08
C ALA A 109 7.25 -19.26 5.58
N GLY A 110 8.43 -19.07 5.01
CA GLY A 110 8.60 -18.92 3.59
C GLY A 110 10.07 -18.86 3.20
N ARG A 111 10.33 -18.78 1.92
CA ARG A 111 11.66 -18.49 1.37
C ARG A 111 11.76 -17.04 0.93
N GLN A 112 10.68 -16.53 0.34
CA GLN A 112 10.54 -15.13 -0.03
C GLN A 112 9.33 -14.53 0.65
N MET A 113 9.43 -13.26 0.96
CA MET A 113 8.40 -12.49 1.61
C MET A 113 8.26 -11.14 0.93
N ARG A 114 7.04 -10.61 0.90
CA ARG A 114 6.77 -9.19 0.69
C ARG A 114 5.92 -8.66 1.83
N MET A 115 6.06 -7.40 2.10
CA MET A 115 5.32 -6.71 3.16
C MET A 115 4.48 -5.61 2.55
N ARG A 116 3.21 -5.59 2.92
CA ARG A 116 2.27 -4.53 2.61
C ARG A 116 1.89 -3.81 3.89
N VAL A 117 1.97 -2.51 3.86
CA VAL A 117 1.54 -1.61 4.93
C VAL A 117 0.44 -0.74 4.39
N GLU A 118 -0.66 -0.64 5.11
CA GLU A 118 -1.80 0.18 4.69
C GLU A 118 -2.43 0.90 5.89
N GLY A 119 -2.93 2.09 5.65
CA GLY A 119 -3.71 2.83 6.63
C GLY A 119 -5.06 2.16 6.85
N ALA A 120 -5.40 1.86 8.10
CA ALA A 120 -6.69 1.26 8.44
C ALA A 120 -7.83 2.29 8.44
N LYS A 121 -7.51 3.57 8.54
CA LYS A 121 -8.45 4.69 8.55
C LYS A 121 -7.88 5.88 7.78
N LEU A 122 -8.77 6.80 7.41
CA LEU A 122 -8.41 8.11 6.86
C LEU A 122 -7.86 9.03 7.97
N ALA A 123 -6.67 8.71 8.45
CA ALA A 123 -5.97 9.45 9.50
C ALA A 123 -4.48 9.47 9.17
N PRO A 124 -3.72 10.45 9.69
CA PRO A 124 -2.27 10.44 9.53
C PRO A 124 -1.67 9.15 10.11
N TRP A 125 -0.81 8.51 9.35
CA TRP A 125 -0.04 7.38 9.83
C TRP A 125 1.42 7.50 9.38
N ARG A 126 2.28 6.86 10.12
CA ARG A 126 3.71 6.89 9.89
C ARG A 126 4.32 5.51 10.10
N VAL A 127 5.17 5.13 9.19
CA VAL A 127 5.90 3.87 9.24
C VAL A 127 7.37 4.17 9.00
N GLY A 128 8.20 3.85 9.99
CA GLY A 128 9.64 3.88 9.89
C GLY A 128 10.22 2.51 9.56
N ASN A 129 11.37 2.22 10.13
CA ASN A 129 12.00 0.91 9.98
C ASN A 129 11.18 -0.16 10.69
N MET A 130 11.04 -1.29 10.04
CA MET A 130 10.44 -2.48 10.64
C MET A 130 11.46 -3.60 10.67
N ARG A 131 11.64 -4.18 11.84
CA ARG A 131 12.49 -5.36 12.04
C ARG A 131 11.62 -6.60 12.18
N VAL A 132 12.10 -7.69 11.66
CA VAL A 132 11.45 -9.00 11.81
C VAL A 132 12.41 -9.97 12.47
N ASP A 133 11.91 -10.72 13.42
CA ASP A 133 12.67 -11.80 14.09
C ASP A 133 12.53 -13.07 13.25
N ILE A 134 13.67 -13.53 12.72
CA ILE A 134 13.72 -14.63 11.75
C ILE A 134 14.52 -15.79 12.36
N LYS A 135 13.97 -16.98 12.30
CA LYS A 135 14.66 -18.22 12.67
C LYS A 135 14.86 -19.10 11.43
N PRO A 136 16.07 -19.59 11.20
CA PRO A 136 16.30 -20.55 10.13
C PRO A 136 15.41 -21.79 10.27
N ALA A 137 14.86 -22.23 9.16
CA ALA A 137 14.12 -23.47 9.05
C ALA A 137 14.82 -24.42 8.08
N GLY A 138 14.26 -25.59 7.88
CA GLY A 138 14.86 -26.60 7.01
C GLY A 138 15.02 -26.16 5.55
N ARG A 139 15.74 -26.96 4.80
CA ARG A 139 15.78 -26.85 3.32
C ARG A 139 14.57 -27.53 2.73
N ARG A 140 14.08 -26.97 1.65
CA ARG A 140 13.13 -27.61 0.76
C ARG A 140 13.78 -27.92 -0.58
#